data_edb067a963e4a6585f8e151ef21aa5b8
#
_entry.id   edb067a963e4a6585f8e151ef21aa5b8
#
_cell.length_a   1.000
_cell.length_b   1.000
_cell.length_c   1.000
_cell.angle_alpha   90.00
_cell.angle_beta   90.00
_cell.angle_gamma   90.00
#
_symmetry.space_group_name_H-M   'P 1'
#
loop_
_entity.id
_entity.type
_entity.pdbx_description
1 polymer ?
#
loop_
_entity_poly.entity_id
_entity_poly.type
_entity_poly.pdbx_seq_one_letter_code
_entity_poly.pdbx_strand_id
1 'polypeptide(L)'
;MADAAKPRILQAIAGADHGGAEAYFVRLCLALARVGVVQKVVMRPNAERRSALEAEGLSVTEAPFGGRLDLRTGKLLAAEAATFKPDIVMSYMSRASRFVPKKVPDTDYQTVGRLGGYYDLKYFRGLDHLVCNTQDLVDYVVREGWSAERAHYLPNFVVDGPAAPAVREPLRTPVDAPLIFALGRFHENKAFDTLLRALVDLPDHYLWLAGDGPLRGQLETLAEELDVAGRVRFLGWRDDPAPYFAAGDVFVLPSRHEPLGNVLLEAWMNARPVVATESQGPTQLVESDGEAVMAPVDNPPALAEAIASVTGDPKRAATLARAGREAYEMRFTEAIAVERHLAFFDQITNKR
;
A
#
# COMPACT_ATOMS: atom_id res chain seq x y z
N MET A 1 26.77 -10.23 -18.62
CA MET A 1 25.70 -11.26 -18.47
C MET A 1 24.78 -11.10 -19.66
N ALA A 2 24.52 -12.17 -20.40
CA ALA A 2 23.59 -12.11 -21.56
C ALA A 2 22.25 -11.56 -21.11
N ASP A 3 21.69 -10.64 -21.89
CA ASP A 3 20.38 -10.03 -21.68
C ASP A 3 19.31 -11.13 -21.83
N ALA A 4 19.01 -11.84 -20.74
CA ALA A 4 17.96 -12.86 -20.74
C ALA A 4 16.64 -12.16 -21.09
N ALA A 5 15.91 -12.68 -22.06
CA ALA A 5 14.66 -12.10 -22.50
C ALA A 5 13.70 -12.00 -21.30
N LYS A 6 13.27 -10.79 -21.00
CA LYS A 6 12.33 -10.53 -19.88
C LYS A 6 11.01 -11.23 -20.12
N PRO A 7 10.35 -11.76 -19.07
CA PRO A 7 9.11 -12.51 -19.24
C PRO A 7 7.97 -11.62 -19.73
N ARG A 8 7.05 -12.22 -20.46
CA ARG A 8 5.80 -11.62 -20.90
C ARG A 8 4.75 -11.84 -19.82
N ILE A 9 4.12 -10.80 -19.32
CA ILE A 9 3.21 -10.89 -18.17
C ILE A 9 1.80 -10.42 -18.55
N LEU A 10 0.82 -11.29 -18.35
CA LEU A 10 -0.61 -10.93 -18.38
C LEU A 10 -1.04 -10.57 -16.97
N GLN A 11 -1.34 -9.28 -16.75
CA GLN A 11 -1.76 -8.73 -15.46
C GLN A 11 -3.28 -8.68 -15.35
N ALA A 12 -3.88 -9.11 -14.23
CA ALA A 12 -5.34 -9.12 -14.04
C ALA A 12 -5.75 -8.49 -12.70
N ILE A 13 -6.56 -7.43 -12.73
CA ILE A 13 -7.07 -6.78 -11.52
C ILE A 13 -8.57 -6.49 -11.62
N ALA A 14 -9.30 -6.81 -10.55
CA ALA A 14 -10.72 -6.50 -10.41
C ALA A 14 -11.01 -5.25 -9.54
N GLY A 15 -10.03 -4.55 -9.10
CA GLY A 15 -9.99 -3.48 -8.09
C GLY A 15 -11.24 -2.63 -7.86
N ALA A 16 -11.26 -1.88 -6.76
CA ALA A 16 -12.18 -0.78 -6.51
C ALA A 16 -11.78 0.46 -7.32
N ASP A 17 -12.56 1.53 -7.22
CA ASP A 17 -12.22 2.79 -7.90
C ASP A 17 -10.93 3.37 -7.34
N HIS A 18 -10.78 3.40 -6.01
CA HIS A 18 -9.59 3.87 -5.31
C HIS A 18 -9.19 2.88 -4.19
N GLY A 19 -7.87 2.75 -3.95
CA GLY A 19 -7.34 1.94 -2.85
C GLY A 19 -5.83 1.71 -2.97
N GLY A 20 -5.21 1.30 -1.86
CA GLY A 20 -3.76 1.06 -1.81
C GLY A 20 -3.29 -0.10 -2.69
N ALA A 21 -4.12 -1.13 -2.88
CA ALA A 21 -3.82 -2.25 -3.75
C ALA A 21 -3.87 -1.86 -5.23
N GLU A 22 -4.84 -1.00 -5.58
CA GLU A 22 -5.03 -0.47 -6.94
C GLU A 22 -3.91 0.50 -7.31
N ALA A 23 -3.55 1.40 -6.42
CA ALA A 23 -2.43 2.31 -6.61
C ALA A 23 -1.10 1.54 -6.76
N TYR A 24 -0.89 0.52 -5.93
CA TYR A 24 0.28 -0.34 -6.05
C TYR A 24 0.30 -1.10 -7.39
N PHE A 25 -0.83 -1.63 -7.84
CA PHE A 25 -0.94 -2.31 -9.14
C PHE A 25 -0.46 -1.42 -10.28
N VAL A 26 -0.95 -0.18 -10.36
CA VAL A 26 -0.52 0.78 -11.40
C VAL A 26 0.97 1.04 -11.29
N ARG A 27 1.46 1.38 -10.10
CA ARG A 27 2.89 1.63 -9.86
C ARG A 27 3.78 0.47 -10.32
N LEU A 28 3.40 -0.77 -9.99
CA LEU A 28 4.19 -1.93 -10.39
C LEU A 28 4.15 -2.15 -11.91
N CYS A 29 3.00 -2.02 -12.56
CA CYS A 29 2.90 -2.15 -14.02
C CYS A 29 3.79 -1.12 -14.73
N LEU A 30 3.75 0.15 -14.28
CA LEU A 30 4.57 1.22 -14.84
C LEU A 30 6.06 0.99 -14.59
N ALA A 31 6.44 0.58 -13.39
CA ALA A 31 7.82 0.28 -13.03
C ALA A 31 8.40 -0.86 -13.88
N LEU A 32 7.64 -1.94 -14.07
CA LEU A 32 8.04 -3.06 -14.92
C LEU A 32 8.11 -2.67 -16.41
N ALA A 33 7.22 -1.79 -16.89
CA ALA A 33 7.28 -1.28 -18.26
C ALA A 33 8.54 -0.47 -18.52
N ARG A 34 8.91 0.43 -17.59
CA ARG A 34 10.15 1.23 -17.67
C ARG A 34 11.43 0.41 -17.82
N VAL A 35 11.44 -0.77 -17.21
CA VAL A 35 12.58 -1.71 -17.40
C VAL A 35 12.38 -2.68 -18.57
N GLY A 36 11.38 -2.49 -19.42
CA GLY A 36 11.18 -3.24 -20.67
C GLY A 36 10.51 -4.62 -20.50
N VAL A 37 9.78 -4.88 -19.42
CA VAL A 37 8.93 -6.06 -19.30
C VAL A 37 7.70 -5.88 -20.21
N VAL A 38 7.44 -6.84 -21.06
CA VAL A 38 6.28 -6.82 -21.98
C VAL A 38 5.04 -7.24 -21.20
N GLN A 39 4.07 -6.33 -21.11
CA GLN A 39 2.86 -6.57 -20.33
C GLN A 39 1.58 -6.35 -21.12
N LYS A 40 0.55 -7.10 -20.77
CA LYS A 40 -0.84 -6.85 -21.13
C LYS A 40 -1.70 -6.81 -19.89
N VAL A 41 -2.63 -5.86 -19.81
CA VAL A 41 -3.46 -5.64 -18.63
C VAL A 41 -4.91 -6.00 -18.93
N VAL A 42 -5.55 -6.79 -18.07
CA VAL A 42 -7.00 -7.02 -18.04
C VAL A 42 -7.54 -6.47 -16.72
N MET A 43 -8.41 -5.49 -16.78
CA MET A 43 -8.88 -4.82 -15.58
C MET A 43 -10.39 -4.52 -15.61
N ARG A 44 -10.98 -4.29 -14.43
CA ARG A 44 -12.32 -3.72 -14.34
C ARG A 44 -12.31 -2.30 -14.89
N PRO A 45 -13.37 -1.84 -15.59
CA PRO A 45 -13.44 -0.48 -16.11
C PRO A 45 -13.12 0.58 -15.05
N ASN A 46 -12.15 1.42 -15.34
CA ASN A 46 -11.75 2.60 -14.58
C ASN A 46 -10.93 3.50 -15.49
N ALA A 47 -11.50 4.65 -15.88
CA ALA A 47 -10.94 5.51 -16.90
C ALA A 47 -9.57 6.11 -16.53
N GLU A 48 -9.39 6.51 -15.28
CA GLU A 48 -8.15 7.09 -14.78
C GLU A 48 -7.00 6.05 -14.81
N ARG A 49 -7.24 4.87 -14.27
CA ARG A 49 -6.27 3.76 -14.26
C ARG A 49 -5.90 3.33 -15.67
N ARG A 50 -6.90 3.24 -16.56
CA ARG A 50 -6.69 2.91 -17.97
C ARG A 50 -5.79 3.96 -18.64
N SER A 51 -6.13 5.24 -18.48
CA SER A 51 -5.36 6.34 -19.06
C SER A 51 -3.90 6.33 -18.58
N ALA A 52 -3.67 6.13 -17.29
CA ALA A 52 -2.32 6.07 -16.72
C ALA A 52 -1.48 4.91 -17.31
N LEU A 53 -2.09 3.73 -17.49
CA LEU A 53 -1.39 2.57 -18.06
C LEU A 53 -1.14 2.71 -19.57
N GLU A 54 -2.12 3.21 -20.34
CA GLU A 54 -2.00 3.40 -21.78
C GLU A 54 -1.01 4.52 -22.12
N ALA A 55 -0.87 5.55 -21.28
CA ALA A 55 0.11 6.61 -21.46
C ALA A 55 1.56 6.10 -21.47
N GLU A 56 1.82 5.01 -20.77
CA GLU A 56 3.13 4.31 -20.74
C GLU A 56 3.19 3.14 -21.73
N GLY A 57 2.27 3.08 -22.69
CA GLY A 57 2.27 2.12 -23.78
C GLY A 57 1.76 0.72 -23.44
N LEU A 58 1.14 0.51 -22.28
CA LEU A 58 0.56 -0.78 -21.94
C LEU A 58 -0.76 -1.01 -22.68
N SER A 59 -0.95 -2.23 -23.20
CA SER A 59 -2.23 -2.65 -23.79
C SER A 59 -3.21 -3.01 -22.69
N VAL A 60 -4.35 -2.34 -22.63
CA VAL A 60 -5.40 -2.54 -21.62
C VAL A 60 -6.67 -3.09 -22.24
N THR A 61 -7.19 -4.17 -21.69
CA THR A 61 -8.50 -4.76 -22.01
C THR A 61 -9.41 -4.68 -20.78
N GLU A 62 -10.64 -4.27 -20.95
CA GLU A 62 -11.61 -4.19 -19.86
C GLU A 62 -12.46 -5.45 -19.76
N ALA A 63 -12.65 -5.93 -18.53
CA ALA A 63 -13.49 -7.08 -18.21
C ALA A 63 -14.39 -6.75 -17.00
N PRO A 64 -15.60 -7.34 -16.93
CA PRO A 64 -16.55 -6.99 -15.87
C PRO A 64 -16.11 -7.41 -14.47
N PHE A 65 -15.33 -8.48 -14.31
CA PHE A 65 -14.97 -9.07 -13.02
C PHE A 65 -16.18 -9.16 -12.07
N GLY A 66 -17.26 -9.70 -12.59
CA GLY A 66 -18.56 -9.74 -11.92
C GLY A 66 -18.67 -10.79 -10.83
N GLY A 67 -19.93 -11.18 -10.53
CA GLY A 67 -20.26 -12.18 -9.52
C GLY A 67 -20.02 -13.64 -9.99
N ARG A 68 -20.68 -14.59 -9.30
CA ARG A 68 -20.54 -16.03 -9.56
C ARG A 68 -20.95 -16.48 -10.98
N LEU A 69 -21.84 -15.72 -11.62
CA LEU A 69 -22.35 -16.02 -12.97
C LEU A 69 -21.55 -15.33 -14.10
N ASP A 70 -20.46 -14.65 -13.78
CA ASP A 70 -19.61 -14.02 -14.78
C ASP A 70 -18.72 -15.04 -15.49
N LEU A 71 -19.22 -15.55 -16.61
CA LEU A 71 -18.46 -16.42 -17.52
C LEU A 71 -17.64 -15.62 -18.56
N ARG A 72 -17.91 -14.32 -18.69
CA ARG A 72 -17.28 -13.46 -19.71
C ARG A 72 -15.83 -13.17 -19.36
N THR A 73 -15.55 -12.81 -18.10
CA THR A 73 -14.19 -12.48 -17.62
C THR A 73 -13.22 -13.64 -17.83
N GLY A 74 -13.60 -14.87 -17.42
CA GLY A 74 -12.73 -16.04 -17.60
C GLY A 74 -12.46 -16.37 -19.08
N LYS A 75 -13.47 -16.28 -19.94
CA LYS A 75 -13.31 -16.48 -21.39
C LYS A 75 -12.39 -15.40 -22.00
N LEU A 76 -12.53 -14.15 -21.59
CA LEU A 76 -11.70 -13.05 -22.08
C LEU A 76 -10.25 -13.23 -21.63
N LEU A 77 -10.00 -13.56 -20.37
CA LEU A 77 -8.63 -13.84 -19.87
C LEU A 77 -7.99 -15.02 -20.63
N ALA A 78 -8.75 -16.07 -20.93
CA ALA A 78 -8.26 -17.19 -21.73
C ALA A 78 -7.92 -16.77 -23.18
N ALA A 79 -8.76 -15.97 -23.82
CA ALA A 79 -8.51 -15.46 -25.17
C ALA A 79 -7.28 -14.53 -25.22
N GLU A 80 -7.13 -13.67 -24.20
CA GLU A 80 -5.96 -12.80 -24.07
C GLU A 80 -4.68 -13.62 -23.83
N ALA A 81 -4.72 -14.65 -22.99
CA ALA A 81 -3.59 -15.54 -22.77
C ALA A 81 -3.22 -16.31 -24.06
N ALA A 82 -4.20 -16.82 -24.82
CA ALA A 82 -3.96 -17.51 -26.08
C ALA A 82 -3.27 -16.62 -27.12
N THR A 83 -3.68 -15.36 -27.22
CA THR A 83 -3.16 -14.40 -28.21
C THR A 83 -1.81 -13.80 -27.77
N PHE A 84 -1.72 -13.39 -26.51
CA PHE A 84 -0.54 -12.72 -25.96
C PHE A 84 0.60 -13.72 -25.66
N LYS A 85 0.28 -15.00 -25.40
CA LYS A 85 1.25 -16.05 -25.01
C LYS A 85 2.17 -15.58 -23.88
N PRO A 86 1.63 -15.30 -22.68
CA PRO A 86 2.42 -14.87 -21.54
C PRO A 86 3.28 -16.02 -21.00
N ASP A 87 4.37 -15.69 -20.32
CA ASP A 87 5.13 -16.60 -19.45
C ASP A 87 4.49 -16.68 -18.06
N ILE A 88 3.85 -15.57 -17.65
CA ILE A 88 3.22 -15.43 -16.33
C ILE A 88 1.85 -14.78 -16.47
N VAL A 89 0.84 -15.35 -15.80
CA VAL A 89 -0.45 -14.70 -15.56
C VAL A 89 -0.52 -14.29 -14.10
N MET A 90 -0.43 -13.00 -13.83
CA MET A 90 -0.43 -12.46 -12.48
C MET A 90 -1.77 -11.79 -12.15
N SER A 91 -2.39 -12.20 -11.06
CA SER A 91 -3.69 -11.69 -10.61
C SER A 91 -3.59 -11.00 -9.25
N TYR A 92 -4.38 -9.96 -9.04
CA TYR A 92 -4.39 -9.16 -7.83
C TYR A 92 -5.68 -9.36 -7.06
N MET A 93 -5.55 -9.67 -5.77
CA MET A 93 -6.67 -9.91 -4.83
C MET A 93 -7.56 -11.09 -5.24
N SER A 94 -8.45 -11.49 -4.36
CA SER A 94 -9.27 -12.70 -4.49
C SER A 94 -10.20 -12.69 -5.72
N ARG A 95 -10.75 -11.52 -6.09
CA ARG A 95 -11.74 -11.45 -7.17
C ARG A 95 -11.09 -11.72 -8.54
N ALA A 96 -9.94 -11.15 -8.85
CA ALA A 96 -9.26 -11.42 -10.11
C ALA A 96 -8.71 -12.85 -10.15
N SER A 97 -8.12 -13.33 -9.06
CA SER A 97 -7.49 -14.65 -8.96
C SER A 97 -8.44 -15.81 -9.29
N ARG A 98 -9.72 -15.69 -8.92
CA ARG A 98 -10.73 -16.73 -9.24
C ARG A 98 -11.03 -16.87 -10.74
N PHE A 99 -10.70 -15.88 -11.58
CA PHE A 99 -10.95 -15.90 -13.02
C PHE A 99 -9.74 -16.31 -13.84
N VAL A 100 -8.57 -16.48 -13.22
CA VAL A 100 -7.34 -16.91 -13.91
C VAL A 100 -7.56 -18.29 -14.53
N PRO A 101 -7.38 -18.45 -15.85
CA PRO A 101 -7.52 -19.74 -16.49
C PRO A 101 -6.34 -20.64 -16.13
N LYS A 102 -6.62 -21.88 -15.69
CA LYS A 102 -5.60 -22.83 -15.27
C LYS A 102 -4.80 -23.40 -16.45
N LYS A 103 -5.43 -23.56 -17.59
CA LYS A 103 -4.85 -24.03 -18.84
C LYS A 103 -5.51 -23.35 -20.02
N VAL A 104 -4.71 -22.92 -20.97
CA VAL A 104 -5.14 -22.44 -22.28
C VAL A 104 -4.36 -23.26 -23.31
N PRO A 105 -5.01 -23.85 -24.34
CA PRO A 105 -4.32 -24.63 -25.36
C PRO A 105 -3.14 -23.85 -25.97
N ASP A 106 -2.08 -24.55 -26.29
CA ASP A 106 -0.86 -24.01 -26.90
C ASP A 106 -0.16 -22.91 -26.12
N THR A 107 -0.39 -22.87 -24.80
CA THR A 107 0.29 -21.96 -23.86
C THR A 107 0.85 -22.72 -22.66
N ASP A 108 1.97 -22.24 -22.17
CA ASP A 108 2.63 -22.78 -20.96
C ASP A 108 3.09 -21.61 -20.11
N TYR A 109 2.28 -21.20 -19.14
CA TYR A 109 2.55 -20.09 -18.25
C TYR A 109 2.42 -20.48 -16.78
N GLN A 110 3.11 -19.73 -15.90
CA GLN A 110 2.92 -19.82 -14.46
C GLN A 110 1.79 -18.88 -14.03
N THR A 111 0.97 -19.32 -13.08
CA THR A 111 -0.09 -18.50 -12.50
C THR A 111 0.29 -17.99 -11.14
N VAL A 112 0.18 -16.67 -10.94
CA VAL A 112 0.59 -15.99 -9.70
C VAL A 112 -0.60 -15.22 -9.13
N GLY A 113 -0.91 -15.45 -7.86
CA GLY A 113 -1.88 -14.65 -7.10
C GLY A 113 -1.19 -13.71 -6.14
N ARG A 114 -1.46 -12.39 -6.24
CA ARG A 114 -0.92 -11.41 -5.29
C ARG A 114 -1.92 -11.09 -4.19
N LEU A 115 -1.49 -11.27 -2.95
CA LEU A 115 -2.24 -10.93 -1.74
C LEU A 115 -1.74 -9.60 -1.17
N GLY A 116 -2.66 -8.72 -0.83
CA GLY A 116 -2.41 -7.49 -0.09
C GLY A 116 -3.12 -7.46 1.27
N GLY A 117 -3.57 -8.62 1.75
CA GLY A 117 -4.29 -8.79 3.01
C GLY A 117 -4.70 -10.25 3.23
N TYR A 118 -5.34 -10.54 4.35
CA TYR A 118 -5.76 -11.89 4.78
C TYR A 118 -7.03 -12.31 4.04
N TYR A 119 -6.86 -12.86 2.85
CA TYR A 119 -7.96 -13.34 2.01
C TYR A 119 -8.22 -14.83 2.23
N ASP A 120 -9.49 -15.25 2.05
CA ASP A 120 -9.85 -16.67 1.98
C ASP A 120 -9.16 -17.34 0.78
N LEU A 121 -8.29 -18.31 1.06
CA LEU A 121 -7.44 -18.97 0.05
C LEU A 121 -8.22 -19.81 -0.96
N LYS A 122 -9.52 -20.07 -0.74
CA LYS A 122 -10.35 -20.76 -1.74
C LYS A 122 -10.37 -20.08 -3.11
N TYR A 123 -10.15 -18.75 -3.16
CA TYR A 123 -10.12 -17.98 -4.41
C TYR A 123 -8.80 -18.11 -5.19
N PHE A 124 -7.78 -18.65 -4.54
CA PHE A 124 -6.43 -18.82 -5.11
C PHE A 124 -6.13 -20.30 -5.42
N ARG A 125 -7.01 -21.22 -5.02
CA ARG A 125 -6.83 -22.66 -5.26
C ARG A 125 -6.65 -22.94 -6.74
N GLY A 126 -5.51 -23.56 -7.07
CA GLY A 126 -5.13 -23.94 -8.42
C GLY A 126 -4.28 -22.90 -9.16
N LEU A 127 -3.85 -21.84 -8.50
CA LEU A 127 -2.70 -21.03 -8.93
C LEU A 127 -1.40 -21.74 -8.55
N ASP A 128 -0.32 -21.43 -9.28
CA ASP A 128 0.98 -22.06 -9.06
C ASP A 128 1.72 -21.39 -7.90
N HIS A 129 1.69 -20.07 -7.80
CA HIS A 129 2.42 -19.29 -6.79
C HIS A 129 1.53 -18.23 -6.14
N LEU A 130 1.83 -17.92 -4.87
CA LEU A 130 1.30 -16.74 -4.17
C LEU A 130 2.42 -15.75 -3.87
N VAL A 131 2.14 -14.48 -4.08
CA VAL A 131 2.98 -13.36 -3.68
C VAL A 131 2.27 -12.58 -2.59
N CYS A 132 2.93 -12.40 -1.47
CA CYS A 132 2.47 -11.69 -0.29
C CYS A 132 3.30 -10.42 -0.08
N ASN A 133 2.70 -9.34 0.36
CA ASN A 133 3.38 -8.07 0.58
C ASN A 133 3.99 -7.91 1.98
N THR A 134 3.76 -8.86 2.88
CA THR A 134 4.41 -8.98 4.20
C THR A 134 4.83 -10.43 4.45
N GLN A 135 5.83 -10.63 5.33
CA GLN A 135 6.23 -11.97 5.76
C GLN A 135 5.12 -12.66 6.53
N ASP A 136 4.39 -11.94 7.39
CA ASP A 136 3.26 -12.51 8.13
C ASP A 136 2.13 -13.04 7.21
N LEU A 137 1.91 -12.41 6.05
CA LEU A 137 1.00 -12.97 5.04
C LEU A 137 1.55 -14.24 4.39
N VAL A 138 2.87 -14.38 4.21
CA VAL A 138 3.48 -15.64 3.77
C VAL A 138 3.22 -16.72 4.82
N ASP A 139 3.47 -16.40 6.09
CA ASP A 139 3.26 -17.34 7.20
C ASP A 139 1.77 -17.70 7.34
N TYR A 140 0.87 -16.73 7.13
CA TYR A 140 -0.58 -16.97 7.09
C TYR A 140 -0.96 -17.98 5.99
N VAL A 141 -0.54 -17.77 4.76
CA VAL A 141 -0.94 -18.67 3.65
C VAL A 141 -0.35 -20.07 3.84
N VAL A 142 0.83 -20.19 4.44
CA VAL A 142 1.44 -21.48 4.78
C VAL A 142 0.66 -22.19 5.91
N ARG A 143 0.27 -21.47 6.96
CA ARG A 143 -0.60 -22.02 8.03
C ARG A 143 -1.95 -22.51 7.51
N GLU A 144 -2.50 -21.82 6.50
CA GLU A 144 -3.74 -22.22 5.84
C GLU A 144 -3.56 -23.35 4.79
N GLY A 145 -2.38 -23.97 4.76
CA GLY A 145 -2.09 -25.16 3.96
C GLY A 145 -1.51 -24.90 2.56
N TRP A 146 -1.04 -23.69 2.28
CA TRP A 146 -0.29 -23.43 1.04
C TRP A 146 1.15 -23.93 1.18
N SER A 147 1.74 -24.44 0.06
CA SER A 147 3.14 -24.86 0.07
C SER A 147 4.07 -23.68 0.31
N ALA A 148 5.01 -23.80 1.28
CA ALA A 148 5.99 -22.76 1.57
C ALA A 148 6.90 -22.43 0.37
N GLU A 149 7.21 -23.43 -0.49
CA GLU A 149 8.02 -23.25 -1.70
C GLU A 149 7.31 -22.42 -2.78
N ARG A 150 6.00 -22.25 -2.64
CA ARG A 150 5.12 -21.55 -3.59
C ARG A 150 4.51 -20.27 -3.02
N ALA A 151 4.93 -19.88 -1.81
CA ALA A 151 4.58 -18.64 -1.14
C ALA A 151 5.81 -17.72 -1.09
N HIS A 152 5.68 -16.49 -1.59
CA HIS A 152 6.81 -15.59 -1.79
C HIS A 152 6.54 -14.22 -1.17
N TYR A 153 7.54 -13.65 -0.51
CA TYR A 153 7.51 -12.29 0.00
C TYR A 153 8.05 -11.31 -1.04
N LEU A 154 7.18 -10.45 -1.56
CA LEU A 154 7.55 -9.32 -2.40
C LEU A 154 6.90 -8.05 -1.85
N PRO A 155 7.62 -7.17 -1.15
CA PRO A 155 7.07 -6.00 -0.51
C PRO A 155 6.48 -5.01 -1.51
N ASN A 156 5.61 -4.15 -1.01
CA ASN A 156 5.21 -2.97 -1.75
C ASN A 156 6.36 -1.96 -1.79
N PHE A 157 6.27 -1.04 -2.72
CA PHE A 157 7.08 0.17 -2.78
C PHE A 157 6.18 1.39 -2.98
N VAL A 158 6.69 2.54 -2.65
CA VAL A 158 6.05 3.82 -2.90
C VAL A 158 6.96 4.67 -3.77
N VAL A 159 6.39 5.51 -4.57
CA VAL A 159 7.09 6.45 -5.42
C VAL A 159 6.42 7.80 -5.23
N ASP A 160 7.21 8.77 -4.89
CA ASP A 160 6.96 10.20 -5.03
C ASP A 160 8.25 10.89 -4.60
N GLY A 161 8.44 12.12 -4.94
CA GLY A 161 9.64 12.86 -4.57
C GLY A 161 9.41 13.74 -3.33
N PRO A 162 10.48 14.23 -2.72
CA PRO A 162 10.35 15.28 -1.71
C PRO A 162 9.64 16.50 -2.32
N ALA A 163 8.63 17.00 -1.61
CA ALA A 163 7.85 18.17 -1.99
C ALA A 163 8.15 19.35 -1.07
N ALA A 164 7.88 20.57 -1.54
CA ALA A 164 7.86 21.72 -0.67
C ALA A 164 6.74 21.57 0.37
N PRO A 165 6.98 21.98 1.64
CA PRO A 165 5.95 21.89 2.67
C PRO A 165 4.69 22.66 2.31
N ALA A 166 3.52 22.08 2.58
CA ALA A 166 2.24 22.76 2.46
C ALA A 166 2.21 23.96 3.43
N VAL A 167 1.64 25.07 2.94
CA VAL A 167 1.54 26.30 3.72
C VAL A 167 0.54 26.13 4.87
N ARG A 168 0.94 26.47 6.09
CA ARG A 168 0.13 26.30 7.32
C ARG A 168 -0.97 27.36 7.48
N GLU A 169 -0.74 28.59 7.00
CA GLU A 169 -1.62 29.76 7.20
C GLU A 169 -3.04 29.56 6.65
N PRO A 170 -3.27 29.09 5.39
CA PRO A 170 -4.61 28.85 4.88
C PRO A 170 -5.41 27.82 5.68
N LEU A 171 -4.69 26.93 6.39
CA LEU A 171 -5.24 25.93 7.29
C LEU A 171 -5.31 26.40 8.75
N ARG A 172 -5.14 27.70 9.00
CA ARG A 172 -5.19 28.29 10.35
C ARG A 172 -4.38 27.49 11.38
N THR A 173 -3.16 27.09 11.00
CA THR A 173 -2.24 26.34 11.84
C THR A 173 -1.03 27.24 12.13
N PRO A 174 -0.73 27.58 13.39
CA PRO A 174 0.42 28.40 13.74
C PRO A 174 1.73 27.77 13.25
N VAL A 175 2.67 28.60 12.81
CA VAL A 175 3.95 28.12 12.24
C VAL A 175 4.77 27.35 13.26
N ASP A 176 4.76 27.81 14.52
CA ASP A 176 5.56 27.24 15.61
C ASP A 176 4.85 26.12 16.37
N ALA A 177 3.58 25.83 16.06
CA ALA A 177 2.85 24.75 16.72
C ALA A 177 3.33 23.38 16.23
N PRO A 178 3.52 22.40 17.12
CA PRO A 178 3.80 21.02 16.72
C PRO A 178 2.66 20.48 15.85
N LEU A 179 2.99 19.97 14.67
CA LEU A 179 2.02 19.51 13.68
C LEU A 179 2.09 17.98 13.47
N ILE A 180 1.02 17.32 13.85
CA ILE A 180 0.77 15.92 13.56
C ILE A 180 0.15 15.83 12.16
N PHE A 181 0.69 14.98 11.30
CA PHE A 181 0.06 14.59 10.05
C PHE A 181 -0.39 13.13 10.11
N ALA A 182 -1.62 12.86 9.70
CA ALA A 182 -2.14 11.51 9.56
C ALA A 182 -2.94 11.38 8.26
N LEU A 183 -2.88 10.21 7.61
CA LEU A 183 -3.45 9.97 6.30
C LEU A 183 -4.11 8.59 6.21
N GLY A 184 -5.31 8.53 5.68
CA GLY A 184 -5.96 7.26 5.37
C GLY A 184 -7.47 7.37 5.20
N ARG A 185 -8.09 6.25 4.80
CA ARG A 185 -9.55 6.16 4.71
C ARG A 185 -10.18 6.29 6.10
N PHE A 186 -11.23 7.09 6.24
CA PHE A 186 -11.96 7.23 7.51
C PHE A 186 -12.85 6.00 7.75
N HIS A 187 -12.20 4.99 8.36
CA HIS A 187 -12.75 3.67 8.63
C HIS A 187 -12.26 3.18 10.01
N GLU A 188 -13.00 2.32 10.67
CA GLU A 188 -12.71 1.80 12.01
C GLU A 188 -11.27 1.25 12.14
N ASN A 189 -10.79 0.55 11.12
CA ASN A 189 -9.43 -0.01 11.09
C ASN A 189 -8.33 1.04 11.23
N LYS A 190 -8.58 2.30 10.83
CA LYS A 190 -7.60 3.40 10.87
C LYS A 190 -7.52 4.11 12.21
N ALA A 191 -8.49 3.90 13.09
CA ALA A 191 -8.51 4.37 14.46
C ALA A 191 -8.20 5.88 14.65
N PHE A 192 -8.70 6.72 13.75
CA PHE A 192 -8.56 8.16 13.92
C PHE A 192 -9.30 8.72 15.14
N ASP A 193 -10.29 7.99 15.64
CA ASP A 193 -10.94 8.25 16.93
C ASP A 193 -9.95 8.11 18.11
N THR A 194 -9.05 7.12 18.08
CA THR A 194 -7.97 6.96 19.06
C THR A 194 -6.98 8.15 18.98
N LEU A 195 -6.65 8.61 17.78
CA LEU A 195 -5.77 9.79 17.60
C LEU A 195 -6.42 11.07 18.08
N LEU A 196 -7.72 11.28 17.83
CA LEU A 196 -8.45 12.45 18.36
C LEU A 196 -8.49 12.45 19.89
N ARG A 197 -8.66 11.28 20.53
CA ARG A 197 -8.58 11.15 22.00
C ARG A 197 -7.16 11.42 22.52
N ALA A 198 -6.13 10.96 21.84
CA ALA A 198 -4.75 11.25 22.20
C ALA A 198 -4.43 12.76 22.11
N LEU A 199 -5.08 13.49 21.19
CA LEU A 199 -4.89 14.93 21.04
C LEU A 199 -5.37 15.75 22.26
N VAL A 200 -6.22 15.18 23.13
CA VAL A 200 -6.64 15.80 24.39
C VAL A 200 -5.45 16.03 25.31
N ASP A 201 -4.54 15.05 25.39
CA ASP A 201 -3.33 15.10 26.21
C ASP A 201 -2.17 15.87 25.54
N LEU A 202 -2.42 16.46 24.36
CA LEU A 202 -1.45 17.22 23.55
C LEU A 202 -1.97 18.64 23.26
N PRO A 203 -2.07 19.54 24.28
CA PRO A 203 -2.81 20.79 24.17
C PRO A 203 -2.26 21.77 23.13
N ASP A 204 -0.96 21.74 22.85
CA ASP A 204 -0.28 22.65 21.91
C ASP A 204 -0.20 22.10 20.47
N HIS A 205 -0.58 20.84 20.26
CA HIS A 205 -0.45 20.18 18.96
C HIS A 205 -1.64 20.45 18.04
N TYR A 206 -1.36 20.57 16.77
CA TYR A 206 -2.34 20.58 15.68
C TYR A 206 -2.32 19.25 14.93
N LEU A 207 -3.48 18.84 14.43
CA LEU A 207 -3.64 17.63 13.62
C LEU A 207 -4.14 17.99 12.24
N TRP A 208 -3.38 17.61 11.21
CA TRP A 208 -3.86 17.55 9.85
C TRP A 208 -4.22 16.11 9.50
N LEU A 209 -5.50 15.89 9.20
CA LEU A 209 -6.04 14.58 8.91
C LEU A 209 -6.52 14.53 7.45
N ALA A 210 -5.74 13.88 6.58
CA ALA A 210 -6.04 13.70 5.16
C ALA A 210 -6.78 12.38 4.92
N GLY A 211 -7.74 12.42 4.02
CA GLY A 211 -8.56 11.28 3.66
C GLY A 211 -10.04 11.57 3.75
N ASP A 212 -10.83 10.56 3.42
CA ASP A 212 -12.28 10.57 3.50
C ASP A 212 -12.83 9.15 3.77
N GLY A 213 -14.09 9.04 4.12
CA GLY A 213 -14.74 7.76 4.34
C GLY A 213 -15.99 7.83 5.19
N PRO A 214 -16.62 6.66 5.45
CA PRO A 214 -17.93 6.61 6.11
C PRO A 214 -17.94 7.17 7.53
N LEU A 215 -16.79 7.26 8.20
CA LEU A 215 -16.71 7.78 9.58
C LEU A 215 -16.47 9.29 9.66
N ARG A 216 -16.40 10.03 8.54
CA ARG A 216 -16.08 11.46 8.55
C ARG A 216 -16.91 12.26 9.55
N GLY A 217 -18.23 12.20 9.45
CA GLY A 217 -19.11 12.96 10.33
C GLY A 217 -18.97 12.56 11.81
N GLN A 218 -18.74 11.27 12.08
CA GLN A 218 -18.50 10.80 13.44
C GLN A 218 -17.18 11.33 14.02
N LEU A 219 -16.13 11.42 13.21
CA LEU A 219 -14.83 11.95 13.64
C LEU A 219 -14.91 13.48 13.87
N GLU A 220 -15.64 14.20 13.02
CA GLU A 220 -15.90 15.63 13.20
C GLU A 220 -16.67 15.90 14.51
N THR A 221 -17.75 15.16 14.76
CA THR A 221 -18.52 15.23 16.03
C THR A 221 -17.65 14.89 17.25
N LEU A 222 -16.85 13.82 17.14
CA LEU A 222 -15.94 13.42 18.23
C LEU A 222 -14.89 14.51 18.54
N ALA A 223 -14.37 15.19 17.53
CA ALA A 223 -13.44 16.30 17.73
C ALA A 223 -14.10 17.49 18.50
N GLU A 224 -15.39 17.75 18.25
CA GLU A 224 -16.16 18.74 18.98
C GLU A 224 -16.42 18.30 20.43
N GLU A 225 -16.86 17.06 20.65
CA GLU A 225 -17.13 16.49 21.97
C GLU A 225 -15.87 16.49 22.87
N LEU A 226 -14.69 16.28 22.28
CA LEU A 226 -13.40 16.29 22.97
C LEU A 226 -12.79 17.69 23.13
N ASP A 227 -13.44 18.74 22.64
CA ASP A 227 -12.94 20.14 22.62
C ASP A 227 -11.57 20.29 21.90
N VAL A 228 -11.33 19.48 20.86
CA VAL A 228 -10.10 19.54 20.05
C VAL A 228 -10.35 20.06 18.62
N ALA A 229 -11.61 20.28 18.21
CA ALA A 229 -11.97 20.68 16.85
C ALA A 229 -11.21 21.94 16.35
N GLY A 230 -10.93 22.88 17.26
CA GLY A 230 -10.14 24.10 16.96
C GLY A 230 -8.73 23.81 16.44
N ARG A 231 -8.17 22.63 16.75
CA ARG A 231 -6.80 22.20 16.40
C ARG A 231 -6.75 21.09 15.37
N VAL A 232 -7.90 20.61 14.87
CA VAL A 232 -7.98 19.56 13.82
C VAL A 232 -8.34 20.16 12.47
N ARG A 233 -7.67 19.72 11.42
CA ARG A 233 -7.96 20.08 10.03
C ARG A 233 -8.28 18.83 9.23
N PHE A 234 -9.54 18.61 8.92
CA PHE A 234 -9.99 17.57 8.02
C PHE A 234 -9.75 18.01 6.57
N LEU A 235 -8.69 17.50 5.96
CA LEU A 235 -8.21 17.98 4.65
C LEU A 235 -9.01 17.40 3.47
N GLY A 236 -9.79 16.33 3.68
CA GLY A 236 -10.39 15.55 2.60
C GLY A 236 -9.37 14.69 1.88
N TRP A 237 -9.80 14.05 0.80
CA TRP A 237 -8.91 13.25 -0.05
C TRP A 237 -7.81 14.13 -0.68
N ARG A 238 -6.57 13.60 -0.72
CA ARG A 238 -5.41 14.27 -1.33
C ARG A 238 -4.73 13.30 -2.29
N ASP A 239 -4.69 13.65 -3.56
CA ASP A 239 -4.02 12.85 -4.61
C ASP A 239 -2.50 12.99 -4.50
N ASP A 240 -2.02 14.16 -4.07
CA ASP A 240 -0.61 14.42 -3.76
C ASP A 240 -0.46 14.74 -2.25
N PRO A 241 -0.14 13.76 -1.41
CA PRO A 241 0.06 13.96 0.03
C PRO A 241 1.48 14.45 0.40
N ALA A 242 2.45 14.44 -0.53
CA ALA A 242 3.84 14.77 -0.24
C ALA A 242 4.04 16.15 0.42
N PRO A 243 3.36 17.25 -0.01
CA PRO A 243 3.47 18.55 0.67
C PRO A 243 3.01 18.52 2.15
N TYR A 244 2.04 17.67 2.47
CA TYR A 244 1.52 17.54 3.84
C TYR A 244 2.44 16.72 4.72
N PHE A 245 3.07 15.66 4.19
CA PHE A 245 4.17 14.98 4.88
C PHE A 245 5.29 15.97 5.17
N ALA A 246 5.70 16.78 4.18
CA ALA A 246 6.77 17.74 4.33
C ALA A 246 6.45 18.85 5.38
N ALA A 247 5.19 19.20 5.57
CA ALA A 247 4.76 20.20 6.56
C ALA A 247 4.63 19.63 7.98
N GLY A 248 4.37 18.33 8.14
CA GLY A 248 4.19 17.68 9.44
C GLY A 248 5.52 17.51 10.19
N ASP A 249 5.49 17.70 11.50
CA ASP A 249 6.63 17.44 12.37
C ASP A 249 6.75 15.95 12.74
N VAL A 250 5.62 15.25 12.76
CA VAL A 250 5.51 13.80 12.98
C VAL A 250 4.37 13.22 12.13
N PHE A 251 4.59 12.06 11.54
CA PHE A 251 3.53 11.26 10.92
C PHE A 251 3.01 10.24 11.93
N VAL A 252 1.67 10.14 12.06
CA VAL A 252 1.05 9.19 12.99
C VAL A 252 0.16 8.21 12.25
N LEU A 253 0.41 6.91 12.46
CA LEU A 253 -0.40 5.80 11.95
C LEU A 253 -1.06 5.06 13.12
N PRO A 254 -2.27 5.45 13.54
CA PRO A 254 -2.91 4.93 14.76
C PRO A 254 -3.70 3.64 14.55
N SER A 255 -3.53 2.95 13.43
CA SER A 255 -4.40 1.88 12.94
C SER A 255 -4.61 0.73 13.93
N ARG A 256 -5.86 0.28 14.10
CA ARG A 256 -6.22 -0.97 14.78
C ARG A 256 -5.85 -2.18 13.96
N HIS A 257 -6.09 -2.09 12.67
CA HIS A 257 -5.80 -3.15 11.72
C HIS A 257 -5.19 -2.57 10.45
N GLU A 258 -3.93 -2.87 10.23
CA GLU A 258 -3.15 -2.42 9.09
C GLU A 258 -2.33 -3.59 8.53
N PRO A 259 -2.77 -4.22 7.44
CA PRO A 259 -2.05 -5.38 6.89
C PRO A 259 -0.63 -5.08 6.42
N LEU A 260 -0.36 -3.87 5.93
CA LEU A 260 0.98 -3.43 5.52
C LEU A 260 1.30 -2.02 6.03
N GLY A 261 0.54 -1.00 5.61
CA GLY A 261 0.83 0.40 5.93
C GLY A 261 1.68 1.12 4.87
N ASN A 262 1.22 1.17 3.62
CA ASN A 262 1.90 1.96 2.57
C ASN A 262 2.20 3.39 2.99
N VAL A 263 1.30 4.01 3.76
CA VAL A 263 1.46 5.38 4.26
C VAL A 263 2.63 5.54 5.24
N LEU A 264 3.06 4.47 5.92
CA LEU A 264 4.29 4.45 6.71
C LEU A 264 5.52 4.53 5.79
N LEU A 265 5.51 3.78 4.68
CA LEU A 265 6.57 3.86 3.66
C LEU A 265 6.61 5.25 3.02
N GLU A 266 5.45 5.88 2.80
CA GLU A 266 5.35 7.25 2.30
C GLU A 266 5.93 8.27 3.30
N ALA A 267 5.70 8.09 4.60
CA ALA A 267 6.31 8.92 5.64
C ALA A 267 7.85 8.77 5.67
N TRP A 268 8.35 7.55 5.64
CA TRP A 268 9.79 7.27 5.58
C TRP A 268 10.44 7.84 4.31
N MET A 269 9.80 7.68 3.15
CA MET A 269 10.24 8.26 1.89
C MET A 269 10.36 9.78 1.97
N ASN A 270 9.46 10.45 2.70
CA ASN A 270 9.49 11.89 2.92
C ASN A 270 10.37 12.30 4.11
N ALA A 271 11.18 11.38 4.66
CA ALA A 271 12.03 11.61 5.82
C ALA A 271 11.26 12.22 7.01
N ARG A 272 10.07 11.69 7.30
CA ARG A 272 9.28 12.10 8.47
C ARG A 272 9.47 11.11 9.61
N PRO A 273 9.64 11.58 10.85
CA PRO A 273 9.60 10.70 11.99
C PRO A 273 8.21 10.08 12.10
N VAL A 274 8.14 8.80 12.45
CA VAL A 274 6.89 8.04 12.50
C VAL A 274 6.58 7.63 13.93
N VAL A 275 5.32 7.81 14.32
CA VAL A 275 4.69 7.14 15.45
C VAL A 275 3.62 6.21 14.88
N ALA A 276 3.67 4.92 15.19
CA ALA A 276 2.70 3.94 14.70
C ALA A 276 2.21 3.06 15.84
N THR A 277 1.02 2.51 15.68
CA THR A 277 0.53 1.48 16.61
C THR A 277 1.09 0.10 16.24
N GLU A 278 1.15 -0.80 17.23
CA GLU A 278 1.59 -2.19 17.11
C GLU A 278 0.57 -3.04 16.32
N SER A 279 0.04 -2.51 15.23
CA SER A 279 -0.78 -3.27 14.29
C SER A 279 0.10 -4.09 13.35
N GLN A 280 -0.49 -5.04 12.62
CA GLN A 280 0.25 -6.09 11.89
C GLN A 280 1.34 -5.56 10.97
N GLY A 281 1.01 -4.62 10.10
CA GLY A 281 1.93 -4.08 9.10
C GLY A 281 3.08 -3.28 9.71
N PRO A 282 2.84 -2.25 10.53
CA PRO A 282 3.90 -1.52 11.21
C PRO A 282 4.87 -2.42 11.98
N THR A 283 4.35 -3.41 12.72
CA THR A 283 5.20 -4.37 13.44
C THR A 283 6.10 -5.21 12.51
N GLN A 284 5.69 -5.42 11.26
CA GLN A 284 6.50 -6.13 10.25
C GLN A 284 7.48 -5.22 9.49
N LEU A 285 7.14 -3.94 9.37
CA LEU A 285 7.95 -2.98 8.62
C LEU A 285 9.08 -2.40 9.47
N VAL A 286 8.80 -2.15 10.75
CA VAL A 286 9.76 -1.58 11.72
C VAL A 286 10.64 -2.69 12.26
N GLU A 287 11.90 -2.72 11.84
CA GLU A 287 12.88 -3.74 12.24
C GLU A 287 13.75 -3.30 13.42
N SER A 288 13.76 -2.00 13.74
CA SER A 288 14.51 -1.44 14.87
C SER A 288 13.79 -0.28 15.53
N ASP A 289 14.03 -0.08 16.82
CA ASP A 289 13.47 1.03 17.62
C ASP A 289 13.86 2.43 17.09
N GLY A 290 14.85 2.48 16.19
CA GLY A 290 15.28 3.73 15.55
C GLY A 290 14.44 4.14 14.34
N GLU A 291 13.63 3.25 13.78
CA GLU A 291 12.88 3.51 12.53
C GLU A 291 11.50 4.16 12.79
N ALA A 292 10.88 3.85 13.92
CA ALA A 292 9.61 4.44 14.36
C ALA A 292 9.46 4.32 15.88
N VAL A 293 8.57 5.12 16.48
CA VAL A 293 8.10 4.90 17.85
C VAL A 293 6.80 4.10 17.79
N MET A 294 6.77 2.97 18.47
CA MET A 294 5.59 2.10 18.50
C MET A 294 4.76 2.34 19.75
N ALA A 295 3.43 2.32 19.62
CA ALA A 295 2.49 2.45 20.72
C ALA A 295 1.44 1.32 20.68
N PRO A 296 0.92 0.86 21.83
CA PRO A 296 -0.13 -0.13 21.85
C PRO A 296 -1.38 0.32 21.07
N VAL A 297 -2.03 -0.64 20.41
CA VAL A 297 -3.30 -0.41 19.69
C VAL A 297 -4.38 0.05 20.69
N ASP A 298 -5.25 0.97 20.28
CA ASP A 298 -6.38 1.48 21.06
C ASP A 298 -6.00 2.06 22.43
N ASN A 299 -4.83 2.65 22.54
CA ASN A 299 -4.34 3.28 23.77
C ASN A 299 -4.02 4.77 23.55
N PRO A 300 -5.03 5.68 23.69
CA PRO A 300 -4.82 7.10 23.47
C PRO A 300 -3.73 7.74 24.33
N PRO A 301 -3.62 7.45 25.67
CA PRO A 301 -2.54 8.02 26.48
C PRO A 301 -1.14 7.60 26.01
N ALA A 302 -0.93 6.31 25.71
CA ALA A 302 0.36 5.82 25.20
C ALA A 302 0.70 6.41 23.83
N LEU A 303 -0.31 6.61 22.98
CA LEU A 303 -0.13 7.26 21.67
C LEU A 303 0.26 8.74 21.86
N ALA A 304 -0.36 9.44 22.79
CA ALA A 304 -0.01 10.83 23.12
C ALA A 304 1.43 10.93 23.66
N GLU A 305 1.84 10.06 24.59
CA GLU A 305 3.20 9.99 25.10
C GLU A 305 4.22 9.72 23.98
N ALA A 306 3.94 8.79 23.09
CA ALA A 306 4.78 8.48 21.93
C ALA A 306 4.95 9.72 21.03
N ILE A 307 3.86 10.43 20.71
CA ILE A 307 3.87 11.65 19.90
C ILE A 307 4.70 12.75 20.61
N ALA A 308 4.42 13.01 21.88
CA ALA A 308 5.14 14.01 22.67
C ALA A 308 6.64 13.73 22.74
N SER A 309 7.03 12.46 22.86
CA SER A 309 8.44 12.03 22.91
C SER A 309 9.22 12.33 21.61
N VAL A 310 8.52 12.46 20.49
CA VAL A 310 9.10 12.81 19.19
C VAL A 310 9.08 14.32 18.98
N THR A 311 7.93 14.95 19.18
CA THR A 311 7.77 16.40 18.94
C THR A 311 8.51 17.27 19.96
N GLY A 312 8.71 16.78 21.18
CA GLY A 312 9.43 17.46 22.26
C GLY A 312 10.96 17.31 22.19
N ASP A 313 11.49 16.42 21.33
CA ASP A 313 12.94 16.22 21.16
C ASP A 313 13.34 16.27 19.67
N PRO A 314 13.78 17.44 19.17
CA PRO A 314 14.20 17.59 17.78
C PRO A 314 15.35 16.66 17.35
N LYS A 315 16.23 16.24 18.29
CA LYS A 315 17.33 15.32 17.97
C LYS A 315 16.80 13.91 17.76
N ARG A 316 15.87 13.49 18.61
CA ARG A 316 15.16 12.21 18.45
C ARG A 316 14.37 12.18 17.16
N ALA A 317 13.58 13.23 16.88
CA ALA A 317 12.83 13.36 15.65
C ALA A 317 13.73 13.23 14.39
N ALA A 318 14.85 13.96 14.36
CA ALA A 318 15.82 13.90 13.28
C ALA A 318 16.46 12.50 13.14
N THR A 319 16.72 11.80 14.23
CA THR A 319 17.28 10.44 14.21
C THR A 319 16.28 9.45 13.64
N LEU A 320 15.02 9.48 14.09
CA LEU A 320 13.93 8.65 13.57
C LEU A 320 13.67 8.91 12.07
N ALA A 321 13.62 10.17 11.66
CA ALA A 321 13.42 10.56 10.26
C ALA A 321 14.53 10.01 9.35
N ARG A 322 15.79 10.10 9.79
CA ARG A 322 16.94 9.55 9.04
C ARG A 322 16.89 8.03 8.98
N ALA A 323 16.69 7.35 10.10
CA ALA A 323 16.66 5.88 10.13
C ALA A 323 15.48 5.32 9.31
N GLY A 324 14.29 5.93 9.38
CA GLY A 324 13.16 5.56 8.53
C GLY A 324 13.46 5.77 7.03
N ARG A 325 14.12 6.89 6.68
CA ARG A 325 14.54 7.15 5.28
C ARG A 325 15.56 6.11 4.80
N GLU A 326 16.55 5.76 5.60
CA GLU A 326 17.53 4.72 5.30
C GLU A 326 16.85 3.35 5.13
N ALA A 327 15.88 3.01 6.00
CA ALA A 327 15.08 1.79 5.88
C ALA A 327 14.30 1.75 4.56
N TYR A 328 13.67 2.86 4.17
CA TYR A 328 13.00 2.97 2.87
C TYR A 328 13.97 2.76 1.71
N GLU A 329 15.11 3.44 1.71
CA GLU A 329 16.11 3.37 0.64
C GLU A 329 16.70 1.97 0.48
N MET A 330 16.88 1.23 1.57
CA MET A 330 17.43 -0.12 1.54
C MET A 330 16.41 -1.20 1.20
N ARG A 331 15.12 -0.97 1.42
CA ARG A 331 14.13 -2.07 1.37
C ARG A 331 12.93 -1.85 0.44
N PHE A 332 12.52 -0.59 0.20
CA PHE A 332 11.19 -0.27 -0.33
C PHE A 332 11.18 0.69 -1.52
N THR A 333 12.32 0.94 -2.15
CA THR A 333 12.40 1.74 -3.38
C THR A 333 11.85 0.98 -4.58
N GLU A 334 11.44 1.70 -5.62
CA GLU A 334 11.01 1.11 -6.90
C GLU A 334 12.09 0.18 -7.48
N ALA A 335 13.35 0.60 -7.47
CA ALA A 335 14.46 -0.18 -8.03
C ALA A 335 14.61 -1.54 -7.35
N ILE A 336 14.59 -1.58 -6.01
CA ILE A 336 14.67 -2.82 -5.22
C ILE A 336 13.44 -3.71 -5.46
N ALA A 337 12.25 -3.10 -5.50
CA ALA A 337 11.03 -3.87 -5.75
C ALA A 337 11.02 -4.49 -7.16
N VAL A 338 11.44 -3.75 -8.17
CA VAL A 338 11.57 -4.24 -9.55
C VAL A 338 12.60 -5.36 -9.63
N GLU A 339 13.78 -5.19 -9.04
CA GLU A 339 14.82 -6.23 -8.99
C GLU A 339 14.29 -7.53 -8.37
N ARG A 340 13.62 -7.45 -7.22
CA ARG A 340 13.00 -8.61 -6.55
C ARG A 340 11.91 -9.27 -7.39
N HIS A 341 11.09 -8.49 -8.10
CA HIS A 341 10.08 -9.05 -9.00
C HIS A 341 10.72 -9.76 -10.20
N LEU A 342 11.74 -9.18 -10.83
CA LEU A 342 12.46 -9.81 -11.94
C LEU A 342 13.14 -11.11 -11.51
N ALA A 343 13.81 -11.12 -10.36
CA ALA A 343 14.41 -12.34 -9.80
C ALA A 343 13.36 -13.42 -9.51
N PHE A 344 12.20 -13.04 -8.94
CA PHE A 344 11.10 -13.97 -8.74
C PHE A 344 10.53 -14.52 -10.05
N PHE A 345 10.33 -13.68 -11.06
CA PHE A 345 9.84 -14.12 -12.36
C PHE A 345 10.82 -15.09 -13.03
N ASP A 346 12.10 -14.80 -12.98
CA ASP A 346 13.16 -15.69 -13.50
C ASP A 346 13.16 -17.04 -12.76
N GLN A 347 13.05 -17.02 -11.43
CA GLN A 347 12.98 -18.23 -10.61
C GLN A 347 11.83 -19.16 -10.99
N ILE A 348 10.65 -18.61 -11.28
CA ILE A 348 9.44 -19.43 -11.57
C ILE A 348 9.33 -19.83 -13.03
N THR A 349 10.00 -19.14 -13.95
CA THR A 349 10.02 -19.48 -15.38
C THR A 349 11.17 -20.42 -15.76
N ASN A 350 12.34 -20.33 -15.09
CA ASN A 350 13.49 -21.17 -15.37
C ASN A 350 13.51 -22.53 -14.65
N LYS A 351 12.54 -22.81 -13.78
CA LYS A 351 12.36 -24.12 -13.13
C LYS A 351 11.58 -25.13 -13.99
N ARG A 352 11.38 -24.85 -15.27
CA ARG A 352 10.70 -25.75 -16.24
C ARG A 352 11.63 -26.76 -16.86
#